data_fe6d61bba18f2652c634b238ea030467
#
_entry.id   fe6d61bba18f2652c634b238ea030467
#
_cell.length_a   1.000
_cell.length_b   1.000
_cell.length_c   1.000
_cell.angle_alpha   90.00
_cell.angle_beta   90.00
_cell.angle_gamma   90.00
#
_symmetry.space_group_name_H-M   'P 1'
#
loop_
_entity.id
_entity.type
_entity.pdbx_description
1 polymer ?
#
loop_
_entity_poly.entity_id
_entity_poly.type
_entity_poly.pdbx_seq_one_letter_code
_entity_poly.pdbx_strand_id
1 'polypeptide(L)'
;MASTFTPLGIELQATGENAGTWGTKTNTNLQIVEQISGGFTTQAVSDSGDTTLSVSDGSTGATLSHRIIEFTGSLTASRNVTIPLDVQNFYILKNSTSGSQNVVFKYVSGTDSGITVANGKTVLVYAKADDGTNPGIDSVALASDLVDDTSPQLGGNLDTNSFMIDFDTSHGIRDENGNEQLFFSTTSSAVNYVNITNAATGGDPKVAALGDDSNVDLAL
;
A
#
# COMPACT_ATOMS: atom_id res chain seq x y z
N MET A 1 -30.02 33.72 7.24
CA MET A 1 -28.56 33.40 7.30
C MET A 1 -28.34 32.35 6.25
N ALA A 2 -27.33 32.46 5.40
CA ALA A 2 -27.10 31.48 4.34
C ALA A 2 -26.52 30.16 4.93
N SER A 3 -26.88 29.02 4.34
CA SER A 3 -26.26 27.72 4.65
C SER A 3 -24.76 27.78 4.42
N THR A 4 -24.00 26.99 5.19
CA THR A 4 -22.58 26.77 5.03
C THR A 4 -22.33 25.30 4.70
N PHE A 5 -21.11 24.94 4.38
CA PHE A 5 -20.76 23.55 4.00
C PHE A 5 -19.57 23.05 4.81
N THR A 6 -19.54 21.74 5.03
CA THR A 6 -18.37 21.06 5.58
C THR A 6 -17.29 20.92 4.50
N PRO A 7 -16.01 20.66 4.88
CA PRO A 7 -14.94 20.38 3.91
C PRO A 7 -15.19 19.23 2.93
N LEU A 8 -16.18 18.38 3.19
CA LEU A 8 -16.63 17.31 2.30
C LEU A 8 -17.98 17.58 1.63
N GLY A 9 -18.43 18.85 1.63
CA GLY A 9 -19.59 19.33 0.88
C GLY A 9 -20.96 19.07 1.51
N ILE A 10 -21.05 18.64 2.78
CA ILE A 10 -22.33 18.47 3.49
C ILE A 10 -22.89 19.84 3.85
N GLU A 11 -24.12 20.12 3.47
CA GLU A 11 -24.79 21.37 3.78
C GLU A 11 -25.20 21.46 5.25
N LEU A 12 -24.71 22.48 5.94
CA LEU A 12 -25.15 22.88 7.27
C LEU A 12 -26.28 23.89 7.12
N GLN A 13 -27.52 23.40 7.18
CA GLN A 13 -28.72 24.21 6.90
C GLN A 13 -28.92 25.29 7.95
N ALA A 14 -29.04 26.54 7.53
CA ALA A 14 -29.37 27.64 8.42
C ALA A 14 -30.85 27.63 8.76
N THR A 15 -31.18 28.10 9.98
CA THR A 15 -32.57 28.20 10.44
C THR A 15 -33.39 29.12 9.53
N GLY A 16 -34.54 28.63 9.05
CA GLY A 16 -35.45 29.37 8.16
C GLY A 16 -35.04 29.32 6.68
N GLU A 17 -33.93 28.73 6.34
CA GLU A 17 -33.52 28.47 4.94
C GLU A 17 -34.08 27.14 4.44
N ASN A 18 -34.08 26.95 3.13
CA ASN A 18 -34.56 25.72 2.48
C ASN A 18 -36.06 25.41 2.71
N ALA A 19 -36.90 26.41 2.98
CA ALA A 19 -38.33 26.22 3.09
C ALA A 19 -38.89 25.59 1.79
N GLY A 20 -39.54 24.43 1.92
CA GLY A 20 -40.06 23.65 0.80
C GLY A 20 -39.03 22.75 0.11
N THR A 21 -37.72 22.86 0.40
CA THR A 21 -36.67 22.07 -0.21
C THR A 21 -35.80 21.30 0.80
N TRP A 22 -36.05 21.48 2.09
CA TRP A 22 -35.28 20.88 3.18
C TRP A 22 -35.16 19.34 3.05
N GLY A 23 -36.23 18.67 2.63
CA GLY A 23 -36.22 17.22 2.42
C GLY A 23 -35.23 16.78 1.33
N THR A 24 -35.18 17.52 0.21
CA THR A 24 -34.23 17.28 -0.86
C THR A 24 -32.79 17.51 -0.36
N LYS A 25 -32.54 18.58 0.38
CA LYS A 25 -31.23 18.89 0.94
C LYS A 25 -30.78 17.86 1.95
N THR A 26 -31.67 17.41 2.82
CA THR A 26 -31.38 16.33 3.78
C THR A 26 -31.04 15.03 3.07
N ASN A 27 -31.78 14.64 2.03
CA ASN A 27 -31.50 13.43 1.27
C ASN A 27 -30.17 13.52 0.56
N THR A 28 -29.83 14.68 -0.03
CA THR A 28 -28.50 14.89 -0.65
C THR A 28 -27.38 14.74 0.40
N ASN A 29 -27.54 15.34 1.57
CA ASN A 29 -26.57 15.19 2.67
C ASN A 29 -26.39 13.73 3.09
N LEU A 30 -27.48 12.97 3.21
CA LEU A 30 -27.40 11.53 3.54
C LEU A 30 -26.68 10.74 2.47
N GLN A 31 -26.88 11.05 1.18
CA GLN A 31 -26.16 10.44 0.09
C GLN A 31 -24.65 10.77 0.12
N ILE A 32 -24.29 12.01 0.46
CA ILE A 32 -22.88 12.40 0.65
C ILE A 32 -22.26 11.62 1.82
N VAL A 33 -22.98 11.48 2.94
CA VAL A 33 -22.53 10.68 4.08
C VAL A 33 -22.35 9.21 3.70
N GLU A 34 -23.23 8.64 2.88
CA GLU A 34 -23.10 7.28 2.35
C GLU A 34 -21.84 7.14 1.49
N GLN A 35 -21.57 8.09 0.59
CA GLN A 35 -20.35 8.13 -0.21
C GLN A 35 -19.08 8.20 0.66
N ILE A 36 -19.09 9.08 1.67
CA ILE A 36 -17.97 9.23 2.62
C ILE A 36 -17.73 7.93 3.41
N SER A 37 -18.79 7.21 3.77
CA SER A 37 -18.66 6.00 4.60
C SER A 37 -18.19 4.77 3.82
N GLY A 38 -18.56 4.62 2.55
CA GLY A 38 -18.24 3.40 1.77
C GLY A 38 -18.27 3.54 0.25
N GLY A 39 -18.47 4.77 -0.28
CA GLY A 39 -18.58 4.99 -1.72
C GLY A 39 -17.29 4.73 -2.49
N PHE A 40 -17.45 4.23 -3.71
CA PHE A 40 -16.38 4.00 -4.68
C PHE A 40 -16.51 4.93 -5.88
N THR A 41 -15.39 5.45 -6.35
CA THR A 41 -15.33 6.21 -7.60
C THR A 41 -14.01 5.99 -8.33
N THR A 42 -13.98 6.35 -9.62
CA THR A 42 -12.75 6.38 -10.41
C THR A 42 -12.34 7.83 -10.69
N GLN A 43 -11.04 8.08 -10.73
CA GLN A 43 -10.46 9.37 -11.08
C GLN A 43 -9.42 9.18 -12.18
N ALA A 44 -9.66 9.80 -13.34
CA ALA A 44 -8.65 9.87 -14.38
C ALA A 44 -7.55 10.86 -13.97
N VAL A 45 -6.30 10.40 -14.02
CA VAL A 45 -5.11 11.21 -13.71
C VAL A 45 -4.54 11.78 -15.01
N SER A 46 -4.27 13.08 -15.02
CA SER A 46 -3.69 13.77 -16.17
C SER A 46 -2.21 13.41 -16.34
N ASP A 47 -1.77 13.11 -17.57
CA ASP A 47 -0.36 12.91 -17.86
C ASP A 47 0.40 14.23 -18.17
N SER A 48 -0.31 15.35 -18.29
CA SER A 48 0.29 16.64 -18.60
C SER A 48 0.58 17.54 -17.39
N GLY A 49 0.13 17.15 -16.18
CA GLY A 49 0.31 17.93 -14.94
C GLY A 49 -0.47 17.34 -13.77
N ASP A 50 -0.54 18.10 -12.69
CA ASP A 50 -1.26 17.70 -11.48
C ASP A 50 -2.78 17.59 -11.74
N THR A 51 -3.40 16.60 -11.13
CA THR A 51 -4.86 16.43 -11.10
C THR A 51 -5.37 16.97 -9.77
N THR A 52 -6.00 18.13 -9.78
CA THR A 52 -6.56 18.73 -8.56
C THR A 52 -8.00 18.27 -8.37
N LEU A 53 -8.26 17.63 -7.24
CA LEU A 53 -9.60 17.20 -6.83
C LEU A 53 -10.29 18.32 -6.06
N SER A 54 -11.59 18.41 -6.22
CA SER A 54 -12.43 19.38 -5.50
C SER A 54 -13.61 18.67 -4.85
N VAL A 55 -14.21 19.36 -3.89
CA VAL A 55 -15.49 18.99 -3.30
C VAL A 55 -16.60 19.82 -3.96
N SER A 56 -17.76 19.23 -4.10
CA SER A 56 -18.95 19.93 -4.63
C SER A 56 -19.94 20.17 -3.50
N ASP A 57 -20.06 21.41 -3.07
CA ASP A 57 -20.92 21.81 -1.96
C ASP A 57 -22.40 21.48 -2.24
N GLY A 58 -23.01 20.75 -1.33
CA GLY A 58 -24.42 20.36 -1.42
C GLY A 58 -24.76 19.47 -2.61
N SER A 59 -23.77 18.76 -3.18
CA SER A 59 -23.96 17.88 -4.34
C SER A 59 -23.24 16.55 -4.15
N THR A 60 -23.81 15.48 -4.68
CA THR A 60 -23.19 14.16 -4.75
C THR A 60 -22.22 14.08 -5.92
N GLY A 61 -21.32 13.09 -5.92
CA GLY A 61 -20.47 12.76 -7.06
C GLY A 61 -19.07 13.41 -7.06
N ALA A 62 -18.75 14.27 -6.08
CA ALA A 62 -17.38 14.75 -5.92
C ALA A 62 -16.45 13.58 -5.57
N THR A 63 -15.30 13.47 -6.24
CA THR A 63 -14.35 12.38 -6.03
C THR A 63 -13.94 12.26 -4.54
N LEU A 64 -13.66 13.39 -3.89
CA LEU A 64 -13.25 13.43 -2.48
C LEU A 64 -14.34 13.07 -1.47
N SER A 65 -15.60 13.01 -1.89
CA SER A 65 -16.70 12.53 -1.06
C SER A 65 -16.83 11.00 -1.08
N HIS A 66 -15.95 10.28 -1.76
CA HIS A 66 -15.95 8.82 -1.78
C HIS A 66 -14.82 8.26 -0.92
N ARG A 67 -15.09 7.13 -0.27
CA ARG A 67 -14.11 6.41 0.56
C ARG A 67 -13.02 5.75 -0.27
N ILE A 68 -13.40 5.18 -1.41
CA ILE A 68 -12.51 4.40 -2.28
C ILE A 68 -12.36 5.16 -3.59
N ILE A 69 -11.12 5.49 -3.94
CA ILE A 69 -10.77 6.20 -5.17
C ILE A 69 -9.79 5.35 -5.97
N GLU A 70 -10.19 4.95 -7.18
CA GLU A 70 -9.33 4.25 -8.12
C GLU A 70 -8.80 5.23 -9.17
N PHE A 71 -7.49 5.44 -9.18
CA PHE A 71 -6.81 6.25 -10.19
C PHE A 71 -6.66 5.49 -11.48
N THR A 72 -7.09 6.10 -12.59
CA THR A 72 -7.06 5.53 -13.94
C THR A 72 -6.36 6.48 -14.91
N GLY A 73 -6.09 6.04 -16.12
CA GLY A 73 -5.43 6.81 -17.16
C GLY A 73 -4.11 6.19 -17.61
N SER A 74 -3.47 6.81 -18.59
CA SER A 74 -2.16 6.38 -19.11
C SER A 74 -1.12 7.43 -18.76
N LEU A 75 -0.08 7.03 -18.02
CA LEU A 75 0.95 7.93 -17.51
C LEU A 75 2.31 7.59 -18.10
N THR A 76 3.07 8.61 -18.49
CA THR A 76 4.46 8.51 -18.93
C THR A 76 5.46 8.90 -17.84
N ALA A 77 4.99 9.54 -16.77
CA ALA A 77 5.78 9.90 -15.59
C ALA A 77 4.90 9.85 -14.35
N SER A 78 5.52 9.82 -13.16
CA SER A 78 4.79 9.96 -11.90
C SER A 78 4.05 11.30 -11.86
N ARG A 79 2.79 11.29 -11.36
CA ARG A 79 1.90 12.46 -11.32
C ARG A 79 1.31 12.67 -9.95
N ASN A 80 1.01 13.94 -9.65
CA ASN A 80 0.34 14.28 -8.41
C ASN A 80 -1.18 14.30 -8.60
N VAL A 81 -1.88 13.82 -7.58
CA VAL A 81 -3.30 14.07 -7.35
C VAL A 81 -3.39 14.92 -6.09
N THR A 82 -3.92 16.12 -6.22
CA THR A 82 -3.92 17.10 -5.12
C THR A 82 -5.33 17.32 -4.58
N ILE A 83 -5.41 17.62 -3.27
CA ILE A 83 -6.65 17.87 -2.54
C ILE A 83 -6.61 19.21 -1.82
N PRO A 84 -7.79 19.82 -1.50
CA PRO A 84 -7.86 21.03 -0.70
C PRO A 84 -7.26 20.86 0.69
N LEU A 85 -6.77 21.97 1.27
CA LEU A 85 -6.04 21.97 2.55
C LEU A 85 -6.90 21.61 3.77
N ASP A 86 -8.20 21.86 3.71
CA ASP A 86 -9.16 21.64 4.80
C ASP A 86 -9.79 20.24 4.81
N VAL A 87 -9.47 19.41 3.83
CA VAL A 87 -10.02 18.06 3.73
C VAL A 87 -9.42 17.16 4.81
N GLN A 88 -10.30 16.63 5.65
CA GLN A 88 -10.01 15.56 6.61
C GLN A 88 -10.85 14.35 6.26
N ASN A 89 -10.21 13.26 5.89
CA ASN A 89 -10.91 12.02 5.61
C ASN A 89 -9.91 10.85 5.54
N PHE A 90 -10.46 9.66 5.59
CA PHE A 90 -9.78 8.40 5.43
C PHE A 90 -10.09 7.84 4.04
N TYR A 91 -9.07 7.47 3.27
CA TYR A 91 -9.22 7.00 1.90
C TYR A 91 -8.55 5.64 1.68
N ILE A 92 -9.14 4.84 0.82
CA ILE A 92 -8.52 3.69 0.18
C ILE A 92 -8.21 4.12 -1.26
N LEU A 93 -6.92 4.25 -1.59
CA LEU A 93 -6.44 4.71 -2.88
C LEU A 93 -5.84 3.55 -3.66
N LYS A 94 -6.33 3.34 -4.88
CA LYS A 94 -5.81 2.31 -5.78
C LYS A 94 -5.24 2.96 -7.04
N ASN A 95 -4.00 2.60 -7.40
CA ASN A 95 -3.40 3.04 -8.65
C ASN A 95 -3.55 1.97 -9.74
N SER A 96 -4.52 2.16 -10.62
CA SER A 96 -4.78 1.32 -11.80
C SER A 96 -4.40 2.04 -13.11
N THR A 97 -3.51 3.02 -13.06
CA THR A 97 -2.99 3.69 -14.26
C THR A 97 -2.11 2.74 -15.07
N SER A 98 -2.08 2.91 -16.39
CA SER A 98 -1.11 2.23 -17.25
C SER A 98 0.20 3.02 -17.36
N GLY A 99 1.31 2.38 -17.80
CA GLY A 99 2.62 3.00 -17.95
C GLY A 99 3.57 2.78 -16.77
N SER A 100 3.18 1.94 -15.77
CA SER A 100 4.03 1.58 -14.61
C SER A 100 4.50 2.79 -13.79
N GLN A 101 3.69 3.85 -13.71
CA GLN A 101 4.02 5.09 -13.02
C GLN A 101 3.33 5.19 -11.66
N ASN A 102 3.94 5.93 -10.76
CA ASN A 102 3.37 6.22 -9.45
C ASN A 102 2.38 7.39 -9.51
N VAL A 103 1.41 7.38 -8.60
CA VAL A 103 0.56 8.52 -8.29
C VAL A 103 0.88 9.00 -6.88
N VAL A 104 1.14 10.30 -6.72
CA VAL A 104 1.41 10.91 -5.42
C VAL A 104 0.16 11.67 -4.98
N PHE A 105 -0.46 11.23 -3.91
CA PHE A 105 -1.64 11.88 -3.31
C PHE A 105 -1.20 12.84 -2.22
N LYS A 106 -1.49 14.13 -2.37
CA LYS A 106 -0.98 15.18 -1.50
C LYS A 106 -1.93 16.38 -1.42
N TYR A 107 -1.70 17.29 -0.49
CA TYR A 107 -2.38 18.58 -0.49
C TYR A 107 -1.91 19.47 -1.64
N VAL A 108 -2.79 20.37 -2.11
CA VAL A 108 -2.51 21.29 -3.22
C VAL A 108 -1.35 22.22 -2.94
N SER A 109 -1.03 22.48 -1.69
CA SER A 109 0.13 23.25 -1.23
C SER A 109 0.57 22.72 0.15
N GLY A 110 1.58 23.36 0.75
CA GLY A 110 2.12 22.91 2.04
C GLY A 110 3.48 22.21 1.87
N THR A 111 4.04 21.74 2.99
CA THR A 111 5.38 21.12 3.05
C THR A 111 5.34 19.59 2.97
N ASP A 112 4.14 19.00 3.03
CA ASP A 112 3.98 17.55 2.96
C ASP A 112 4.30 17.02 1.56
N SER A 113 5.13 16.00 1.48
CA SER A 113 5.47 15.31 0.24
C SER A 113 4.32 14.45 -0.31
N GLY A 114 3.30 14.17 0.51
CA GLY A 114 2.19 13.27 0.20
C GLY A 114 2.57 11.79 0.26
N ILE A 115 1.60 10.96 -0.09
CA ILE A 115 1.73 9.50 -0.10
C ILE A 115 1.83 8.98 -1.52
N THR A 116 2.86 8.19 -1.79
CA THR A 116 3.04 7.52 -3.08
C THR A 116 2.20 6.25 -3.15
N VAL A 117 1.30 6.20 -4.12
CA VAL A 117 0.54 5.01 -4.50
C VAL A 117 1.23 4.38 -5.71
N ALA A 118 2.03 3.34 -5.49
CA ALA A 118 2.76 2.67 -6.55
C ALA A 118 1.80 1.99 -7.55
N ASN A 119 2.23 1.85 -8.81
CA ASN A 119 1.42 1.24 -9.85
C ASN A 119 0.93 -0.16 -9.45
N GLY A 120 -0.35 -0.42 -9.65
CA GLY A 120 -1.00 -1.69 -9.29
C GLY A 120 -1.23 -1.91 -7.79
N LYS A 121 -0.87 -0.95 -6.92
CA LYS A 121 -1.02 -1.08 -5.46
C LYS A 121 -2.24 -0.33 -4.94
N THR A 122 -2.70 -0.77 -3.77
CA THR A 122 -3.74 -0.13 -2.97
C THR A 122 -3.13 0.32 -1.66
N VAL A 123 -3.38 1.55 -1.26
CA VAL A 123 -2.86 2.15 -0.02
C VAL A 123 -4.01 2.73 0.79
N LEU A 124 -3.95 2.53 2.10
CA LEU A 124 -4.85 3.12 3.06
C LEU A 124 -4.22 4.39 3.62
N VAL A 125 -4.90 5.53 3.49
CA VAL A 125 -4.38 6.82 3.91
C VAL A 125 -5.39 7.58 4.76
N TYR A 126 -4.91 8.50 5.60
CA TYR A 126 -5.75 9.49 6.26
C TYR A 126 -5.18 10.89 6.08
N ALA A 127 -6.03 11.78 5.62
CA ALA A 127 -5.77 13.19 5.47
C ALA A 127 -6.18 13.92 6.77
N LYS A 128 -5.26 14.70 7.34
CA LYS A 128 -5.42 15.36 8.65
C LYS A 128 -5.86 16.81 8.56
N ALA A 129 -6.03 17.35 7.37
CA ALA A 129 -6.00 18.75 6.96
C ALA A 129 -4.57 19.35 7.05
N ASP A 130 -4.34 20.43 6.32
CA ASP A 130 -3.16 21.27 6.46
C ASP A 130 -3.58 22.61 7.08
N ASP A 131 -3.60 22.66 8.39
CA ASP A 131 -3.92 23.86 9.17
C ASP A 131 -2.70 24.77 9.41
N GLY A 132 -1.55 24.45 8.76
CA GLY A 132 -0.28 25.13 8.94
C GLY A 132 0.50 24.69 10.17
N THR A 133 -0.08 23.85 11.04
CA THR A 133 0.59 23.35 12.26
C THR A 133 0.98 21.89 12.14
N ASN A 134 0.13 21.06 11.55
CA ASN A 134 0.34 19.64 11.33
C ASN A 134 -0.10 19.24 9.93
N PRO A 135 0.56 19.73 8.89
CA PRO A 135 0.24 19.34 7.53
C PRO A 135 0.54 17.86 7.34
N GLY A 136 -0.28 17.18 6.57
CA GLY A 136 0.13 15.91 6.09
C GLY A 136 -0.97 14.89 5.87
N ILE A 137 -0.63 13.99 4.98
CA ILE A 137 -1.36 12.77 4.71
C ILE A 137 -0.48 11.62 5.14
N ASP A 138 -0.97 10.78 6.04
CA ASP A 138 -0.26 9.59 6.50
C ASP A 138 -0.88 8.32 5.89
N SER A 139 -0.06 7.30 5.71
CA SER A 139 -0.53 5.97 5.35
C SER A 139 -0.64 5.09 6.59
N VAL A 140 -1.60 4.17 6.57
CA VAL A 140 -1.66 3.07 7.54
C VAL A 140 -0.82 1.93 7.00
N ALA A 141 0.26 1.61 7.70
CA ALA A 141 1.02 0.41 7.43
C ALA A 141 0.15 -0.80 7.83
N LEU A 142 -0.40 -1.49 6.86
CA LEU A 142 -0.89 -2.85 7.08
C LEU A 142 0.35 -3.73 6.96
N ALA A 143 0.77 -4.35 8.06
CA ALA A 143 1.89 -5.29 8.05
C ALA A 143 1.58 -6.41 7.02
N SER A 144 2.05 -6.21 5.80
CA SER A 144 1.88 -7.15 4.69
C SER A 144 3.18 -7.82 4.30
N ASP A 145 4.31 -7.30 4.79
CA ASP A 145 5.63 -7.82 4.47
C ASP A 145 6.32 -8.36 5.72
N LEU A 146 6.87 -9.56 5.59
CA LEU A 146 7.69 -10.20 6.63
C LEU A 146 8.90 -9.32 7.04
N VAL A 147 9.28 -8.38 6.18
CA VAL A 147 10.38 -7.41 6.40
C VAL A 147 10.07 -6.45 7.57
N ASP A 148 8.82 -6.11 7.78
CA ASP A 148 8.41 -5.19 8.84
C ASP A 148 8.19 -5.90 10.20
N ASP A 149 8.15 -7.22 10.20
CA ASP A 149 8.05 -8.03 11.41
C ASP A 149 9.45 -8.43 11.89
N THR A 150 9.92 -7.84 12.97
CA THR A 150 11.22 -8.14 13.56
C THR A 150 11.27 -9.49 14.29
N SER A 151 10.13 -10.16 14.44
CA SER A 151 10.00 -11.46 15.11
C SER A 151 8.95 -12.35 14.42
N PRO A 152 9.07 -12.61 13.11
CA PRO A 152 8.05 -13.31 12.35
C PRO A 152 7.87 -14.73 12.89
N GLN A 153 6.61 -15.09 13.20
CA GLN A 153 6.23 -16.44 13.61
C GLN A 153 5.37 -17.08 12.52
N LEU A 154 5.79 -18.24 12.04
CA LEU A 154 5.01 -19.01 11.08
C LEU A 154 4.03 -19.90 11.85
N GLY A 155 2.73 -19.78 11.58
CA GLY A 155 1.69 -20.62 12.15
C GLY A 155 1.65 -22.06 11.59
N GLY A 156 2.60 -22.39 10.69
CA GLY A 156 2.72 -23.70 10.02
C GLY A 156 4.08 -23.82 9.33
N ASN A 157 4.25 -24.84 8.51
CA ASN A 157 5.47 -25.04 7.76
C ASN A 157 5.71 -23.91 6.73
N LEU A 158 6.96 -23.50 6.54
CA LEU A 158 7.33 -22.61 5.45
C LEU A 158 7.31 -23.39 4.13
N ASP A 159 6.34 -23.07 3.27
CA ASP A 159 6.33 -23.51 1.87
C ASP A 159 6.97 -22.42 1.01
N THR A 160 8.08 -22.71 0.39
CA THR A 160 8.83 -21.76 -0.45
C THR A 160 8.26 -21.66 -1.87
N ASN A 161 7.21 -22.40 -2.20
CA ASN A 161 6.53 -22.40 -3.51
C ASN A 161 7.50 -22.48 -4.71
N SER A 162 8.47 -23.40 -4.65
CA SER A 162 9.52 -23.62 -5.65
C SER A 162 10.60 -22.53 -5.72
N PHE A 163 10.66 -21.61 -4.78
CA PHE A 163 11.75 -20.64 -4.62
C PHE A 163 12.80 -21.16 -3.64
N MET A 164 14.02 -20.65 -3.73
CA MET A 164 15.09 -20.94 -2.78
C MET A 164 14.99 -20.01 -1.56
N ILE A 165 15.59 -20.44 -0.46
CA ILE A 165 15.87 -19.58 0.70
C ILE A 165 17.32 -19.15 0.57
N ASP A 166 17.56 -17.86 0.43
CA ASP A 166 18.91 -17.28 0.35
C ASP A 166 19.43 -16.96 1.75
N PHE A 167 20.61 -17.44 2.06
CA PHE A 167 21.34 -17.08 3.27
C PHE A 167 22.57 -16.26 2.90
N ASP A 168 22.72 -15.11 3.52
CA ASP A 168 23.95 -14.34 3.46
C ASP A 168 25.10 -15.09 4.16
N THR A 169 26.35 -14.70 3.83
CA THR A 169 27.50 -15.26 4.53
C THR A 169 27.42 -15.04 6.04
N SER A 170 27.82 -16.03 6.82
CA SER A 170 27.75 -16.00 8.29
C SER A 170 26.32 -15.98 8.88
N HIS A 171 25.36 -16.55 8.13
CA HIS A 171 23.99 -16.77 8.59
C HIS A 171 23.62 -18.24 8.50
N GLY A 172 22.54 -18.64 9.16
CA GLY A 172 22.16 -20.04 9.22
C GLY A 172 20.88 -20.32 9.99
N ILE A 173 20.73 -21.54 10.47
CA ILE A 173 19.60 -22.01 11.27
C ILE A 173 20.08 -22.17 12.72
N ARG A 174 19.31 -21.64 13.68
CA ARG A 174 19.59 -21.65 15.11
C ARG A 174 18.54 -22.41 15.89
N ASP A 175 18.89 -22.83 17.11
CA ASP A 175 17.95 -23.33 18.09
C ASP A 175 17.21 -22.17 18.82
N GLU A 176 16.32 -22.50 19.73
CA GLU A 176 15.52 -21.55 20.52
C GLU A 176 16.39 -20.70 21.50
N ASN A 177 17.64 -21.13 21.78
CA ASN A 177 18.58 -20.42 22.64
C ASN A 177 19.56 -19.54 21.85
N GLY A 178 19.43 -19.52 20.53
CA GLY A 178 20.27 -18.75 19.62
C GLY A 178 21.58 -19.43 19.19
N ASN A 179 21.77 -20.74 19.53
CA ASN A 179 22.94 -21.49 19.09
C ASN A 179 22.77 -21.97 17.66
N GLU A 180 23.83 -21.91 16.86
CA GLU A 180 23.85 -22.33 15.48
C GLU A 180 23.73 -23.87 15.35
N GLN A 181 22.74 -24.33 14.58
CA GLN A 181 22.58 -25.73 14.17
C GLN A 181 23.14 -25.99 12.77
N LEU A 182 22.95 -25.02 11.85
CA LEU A 182 23.56 -24.98 10.53
C LEU A 182 24.08 -23.57 10.27
N PHE A 183 25.33 -23.46 9.90
CA PHE A 183 25.98 -22.19 9.61
C PHE A 183 26.49 -22.18 8.18
N PHE A 184 26.11 -21.17 7.40
CA PHE A 184 26.46 -21.03 6.00
C PHE A 184 27.53 -19.96 5.82
N SER A 185 28.68 -20.35 5.26
CA SER A 185 29.72 -19.42 4.81
C SER A 185 29.78 -19.44 3.30
N THR A 186 29.68 -18.31 2.65
CA THR A 186 29.72 -18.22 1.19
C THR A 186 31.12 -17.94 0.70
N THR A 187 31.48 -18.55 -0.44
CA THR A 187 32.71 -18.27 -1.18
C THR A 187 32.33 -17.57 -2.48
N SER A 188 33.00 -16.47 -2.82
CA SER A 188 32.76 -15.77 -4.08
C SER A 188 33.01 -16.70 -5.27
N SER A 189 32.04 -16.73 -6.21
CA SER A 189 32.07 -17.57 -7.40
C SER A 189 32.15 -19.08 -7.10
N ALA A 190 31.59 -19.54 -5.97
CA ALA A 190 31.47 -20.95 -5.66
C ALA A 190 30.61 -21.66 -6.71
N VAL A 191 31.13 -22.81 -7.20
CA VAL A 191 30.43 -23.67 -8.17
C VAL A 191 30.12 -25.04 -7.59
N ASN A 192 30.70 -25.36 -6.42
CA ASN A 192 30.55 -26.65 -5.73
C ASN A 192 29.70 -26.44 -4.46
N TYR A 193 28.92 -27.46 -4.13
CA TYR A 193 27.98 -27.38 -2.99
C TYR A 193 27.76 -28.75 -2.36
N VAL A 194 27.21 -28.77 -1.14
CA VAL A 194 26.76 -29.98 -0.47
C VAL A 194 25.29 -30.22 -0.87
N ASN A 195 25.06 -31.44 -1.39
CA ASN A 195 23.71 -31.90 -1.73
C ASN A 195 23.20 -32.89 -0.67
N ILE A 196 21.99 -32.66 -0.18
CA ILE A 196 21.29 -33.58 0.72
C ILE A 196 20.07 -34.13 -0.02
N THR A 197 20.04 -35.44 -0.22
CA THR A 197 18.97 -36.12 -0.95
C THR A 197 18.25 -37.09 -0.02
N ASN A 198 16.92 -36.97 0.03
CA ASN A 198 16.07 -37.97 0.70
C ASN A 198 15.99 -39.25 -0.16
N ALA A 199 15.39 -40.32 0.37
CA ALA A 199 15.19 -41.58 -0.34
C ALA A 199 13.73 -42.06 -0.19
N ALA A 200 13.30 -42.85 -1.20
CA ALA A 200 12.06 -43.61 -1.10
C ALA A 200 12.23 -44.82 -0.15
N THR A 201 11.12 -45.49 0.18
CA THR A 201 11.14 -46.71 1.02
C THR A 201 12.11 -47.74 0.47
N GLY A 202 13.05 -48.16 1.28
CA GLY A 202 14.09 -49.14 0.92
C GLY A 202 15.36 -48.56 0.29
N GLY A 203 15.43 -47.25 0.13
CA GLY A 203 16.64 -46.52 -0.29
C GLY A 203 17.30 -45.78 0.87
N ASP A 204 18.56 -45.39 0.71
CA ASP A 204 19.34 -44.63 1.69
C ASP A 204 19.39 -43.14 1.33
N PRO A 205 19.14 -42.21 2.26
CA PRO A 205 19.37 -40.78 2.05
C PRO A 205 20.89 -40.52 1.92
N LYS A 206 21.26 -39.49 1.18
CA LYS A 206 22.68 -39.21 0.86
C LYS A 206 23.04 -37.77 1.21
N VAL A 207 24.30 -37.59 1.61
CA VAL A 207 25.01 -36.32 1.64
C VAL A 207 26.16 -36.43 0.67
N ALA A 208 26.27 -35.56 -0.30
CA ALA A 208 27.27 -35.59 -1.35
C ALA A 208 27.82 -34.20 -1.65
N ALA A 209 29.08 -34.13 -2.07
CA ALA A 209 29.61 -32.93 -2.71
C ALA A 209 29.30 -33.01 -4.20
N LEU A 210 28.70 -31.92 -4.74
CA LEU A 210 28.38 -31.78 -6.15
C LEU A 210 28.80 -30.40 -6.65
N GLY A 211 28.93 -30.23 -7.96
CA GLY A 211 29.28 -28.97 -8.58
C GLY A 211 29.72 -29.11 -10.03
N ASP A 212 30.21 -28.01 -10.58
CA ASP A 212 30.66 -27.95 -11.99
C ASP A 212 32.09 -28.49 -12.20
N ASP A 213 32.86 -28.65 -11.13
CA ASP A 213 34.20 -29.23 -11.22
C ASP A 213 34.15 -30.75 -11.46
N SER A 214 35.12 -31.26 -12.16
CA SER A 214 35.17 -32.68 -12.54
C SER A 214 35.51 -33.64 -11.37
N ASN A 215 35.99 -33.11 -10.25
CA ASN A 215 36.32 -33.89 -9.06
C ASN A 215 35.98 -33.04 -7.81
N VAL A 216 34.89 -33.37 -7.17
CA VAL A 216 34.39 -32.66 -5.97
C VAL A 216 34.28 -33.66 -4.83
N ASP A 217 35.05 -33.46 -3.77
CA ASP A 217 35.05 -34.30 -2.58
C ASP A 217 34.46 -33.60 -1.38
N LEU A 218 33.72 -34.31 -0.53
CA LEU A 218 33.24 -33.84 0.74
C LEU A 218 34.37 -33.99 1.78
N ALA A 219 34.89 -32.87 2.26
CA ALA A 219 35.84 -32.86 3.36
C ALA A 219 35.08 -33.01 4.69
N LEU A 220 35.41 -33.99 5.51
CA LEU A 220 34.87 -34.28 6.84
C LEU A 220 35.97 -34.18 7.91
#